data_5815b07a63ed159e39d7c702922caddf
#
_entry.id   5815b07a63ed159e39d7c702922caddf
#
_cell.length_a   1.000
_cell.length_b   1.000
_cell.length_c   1.000
_cell.angle_alpha   90.00
_cell.angle_beta   90.00
_cell.angle_gamma   90.00
#
_symmetry.space_group_name_H-M   'P 1'
#
loop_
_entity.id
_entity.type
_entity.pdbx_description
1 polymer ?
#
loop_
_entity_poly.entity_id
_entity_poly.type
_entity_poly.pdbx_seq_one_letter_code
_entity_poly.pdbx_strand_id
1 'polypeptide(L)'
;MPAQASRLTQGPCRFSDLRRGLPGIASNLLAERLREMEAEKLIARHHEPPPVAATLISLTDRGQDLRGIVRELTRWGAPLVAAPPDDDEFRVHWFSLPLRHLCQDGAPDEPASVVRLGDPRDGRDIIADNGRVDVLPCSTRRQPDSTVTAPPQVLVALFTGQMSLRAAKINGLTISGSAAALERVLPGTGR
;
A
#
# COMPACT_ATOMS: atom_id res chain seq x y z
N MET A 1 6.22 10.05 8.82
CA MET A 1 7.24 9.01 8.99
C MET A 1 6.86 7.63 8.43
N PRO A 2 5.65 7.03 8.60
CA PRO A 2 5.37 5.68 8.09
C PRO A 2 5.39 5.54 6.57
N ALA A 3 5.01 6.57 5.82
CA ALA A 3 4.94 6.50 4.35
C ALA A 3 6.31 6.35 3.64
N GLN A 4 7.40 6.82 4.23
CA GLN A 4 8.75 6.66 3.68
C GLN A 4 9.24 5.21 3.83
N ALA A 5 9.04 4.62 5.01
CA ALA A 5 9.38 3.23 5.29
C ALA A 5 8.64 2.27 4.35
N SER A 6 7.42 2.59 3.97
CA SER A 6 6.57 1.79 3.12
C SER A 6 7.11 1.52 1.71
N ARG A 7 7.65 2.53 1.04
CA ARG A 7 8.22 2.33 -0.30
C ARG A 7 9.54 1.57 -0.25
N LEU A 8 10.35 1.84 0.76
CA LEU A 8 11.61 1.13 0.97
C LEU A 8 11.41 -0.35 1.32
N THR A 9 10.26 -0.73 1.89
CA THR A 9 9.96 -2.16 2.15
C THR A 9 9.71 -2.99 0.90
N GLN A 10 9.56 -2.36 -0.28
CA GLN A 10 9.33 -3.06 -1.55
C GLN A 10 10.60 -3.37 -2.33
N GLY A 11 11.74 -2.87 -1.88
CA GLY A 11 13.02 -3.01 -2.54
C GLY A 11 13.72 -1.67 -2.77
N PRO A 12 14.90 -1.69 -3.38
CA PRO A 12 15.65 -0.49 -3.69
C PRO A 12 14.84 0.47 -4.55
N CYS A 13 14.83 1.77 -4.21
CA CYS A 13 14.11 2.78 -4.96
C CYS A 13 14.94 4.06 -5.10
N ARG A 14 14.61 4.88 -6.11
CA ARG A 14 15.26 6.17 -6.32
C ARG A 14 14.65 7.25 -5.43
N PHE A 15 15.40 8.30 -5.16
CA PHE A 15 14.89 9.49 -4.46
C PHE A 15 13.60 10.06 -5.11
N SER A 16 13.58 10.13 -6.45
CA SER A 16 12.42 10.58 -7.21
C SER A 16 11.16 9.73 -6.96
N ASP A 17 11.34 8.43 -6.75
CA ASP A 17 10.22 7.51 -6.52
C ASP A 17 9.67 7.66 -5.09
N LEU A 18 10.56 7.87 -4.12
CA LEU A 18 10.16 8.22 -2.75
C LEU A 18 9.37 9.53 -2.72
N ARG A 19 9.88 10.57 -3.39
CA ARG A 19 9.23 11.88 -3.46
C ARG A 19 7.85 11.79 -4.12
N ARG A 20 7.72 11.03 -5.22
CA ARG A 20 6.43 10.81 -5.89
C ARG A 20 5.42 10.10 -4.98
N GLY A 21 5.88 9.25 -4.08
CA GLY A 21 5.03 8.55 -3.10
C GLY A 21 4.64 9.39 -1.88
N LEU A 22 5.13 10.63 -1.78
CA LEU A 22 4.92 11.54 -0.64
C LEU A 22 4.46 12.91 -1.17
N PRO A 23 3.21 13.03 -1.66
CA PRO A 23 2.68 14.30 -2.16
C PRO A 23 2.83 15.40 -1.09
N GLY A 24 3.27 16.59 -1.51
CA GLY A 24 3.43 17.74 -0.63
C GLY A 24 4.73 17.78 0.19
N ILE A 25 5.56 16.72 0.18
CA ILE A 25 6.84 16.78 0.89
C ILE A 25 7.85 17.69 0.18
N ALA A 26 8.45 18.60 0.91
CA ALA A 26 9.56 19.41 0.40
C ALA A 26 10.80 18.54 0.17
N SER A 27 11.50 18.73 -0.95
CA SER A 27 12.66 17.89 -1.32
C SER A 27 13.80 17.96 -0.30
N ASN A 28 14.02 19.13 0.30
CA ASN A 28 15.02 19.30 1.37
C ASN A 28 14.66 18.52 2.62
N LEU A 29 13.40 18.53 3.03
CA LEU A 29 12.92 17.75 4.19
C LEU A 29 13.09 16.24 3.95
N LEU A 30 12.70 15.75 2.76
CA LEU A 30 12.90 14.33 2.42
C LEU A 30 14.39 13.98 2.45
N ALA A 31 15.25 14.81 1.87
CA ALA A 31 16.69 14.58 1.85
C ALA A 31 17.31 14.56 3.26
N GLU A 32 16.84 15.43 4.16
CA GLU A 32 17.23 15.47 5.56
C GLU A 32 16.82 14.20 6.30
N ARG A 33 15.56 13.79 6.18
CA ARG A 33 15.06 12.56 6.81
C ARG A 33 15.77 11.30 6.32
N LEU A 34 16.12 11.24 5.03
CA LEU A 34 16.90 10.13 4.51
C LEU A 34 18.35 10.13 5.04
N ARG A 35 18.96 11.31 5.27
CA ARG A 35 20.28 11.38 5.92
C ARG A 35 20.24 10.91 7.36
N GLU A 36 19.21 11.31 8.12
CA GLU A 36 18.98 10.81 9.48
C GLU A 36 18.80 9.29 9.53
N MET A 37 17.96 8.74 8.65
CA MET A 37 17.75 7.29 8.56
C MET A 37 19.03 6.54 8.18
N GLU A 38 19.87 7.12 7.35
CA GLU A 38 21.15 6.55 6.95
C GLU A 38 22.17 6.58 8.11
N ALA A 39 22.22 7.67 8.86
CA ALA A 39 23.05 7.80 10.08
C ALA A 39 22.67 6.78 11.13
N GLU A 40 21.35 6.51 11.29
CA GLU A 40 20.82 5.47 12.19
C GLU A 40 20.92 4.05 11.62
N LYS A 41 21.56 3.88 10.47
CA LYS A 41 21.73 2.59 9.78
C LYS A 41 20.41 1.87 9.47
N LEU A 42 19.33 2.60 9.23
CA LEU A 42 18.05 2.06 8.82
C LEU A 42 17.97 1.88 7.31
N ILE A 43 18.68 2.72 6.57
CA ILE A 43 18.80 2.64 5.11
C ILE A 43 20.26 2.65 4.69
N ALA A 44 20.49 2.19 3.47
CA ALA A 44 21.77 2.31 2.77
C ALA A 44 21.54 2.86 1.36
N ARG A 45 22.55 3.56 0.83
CA ARG A 45 22.59 4.03 -0.55
C ARG A 45 23.56 3.17 -1.35
N HIS A 46 23.10 2.71 -2.50
CA HIS A 46 23.89 1.95 -3.45
C HIS A 46 23.96 2.71 -4.77
N HIS A 47 25.17 2.83 -5.29
CA HIS A 47 25.37 3.45 -6.61
C HIS A 47 25.39 2.35 -7.66
N GLU A 48 24.37 2.35 -8.52
CA GLU A 48 24.29 1.40 -9.63
C GLU A 48 25.03 1.95 -10.84
N PRO A 49 25.94 1.13 -11.44
CA PRO A 49 26.64 1.54 -12.65
C PRO A 49 25.70 1.61 -13.87
N PRO A 50 26.18 2.16 -15.00
CA PRO A 50 25.43 2.08 -16.26
C PRO A 50 25.05 0.64 -16.61
N PRO A 51 23.88 0.40 -17.22
CA PRO A 51 22.93 1.37 -17.79
C PRO A 51 21.97 2.04 -16.80
N VAL A 52 21.87 1.59 -15.57
CA VAL A 52 20.92 2.13 -14.57
C VAL A 52 21.36 3.52 -14.08
N ALA A 53 22.66 3.73 -13.90
CA ALA A 53 23.31 5.00 -13.51
C ALA A 53 22.52 5.80 -12.47
N ALA A 54 22.16 5.18 -11.36
CA ALA A 54 21.30 5.78 -10.34
C ALA A 54 21.75 5.42 -8.92
N THR A 55 21.52 6.33 -7.99
CA THR A 55 21.61 6.03 -6.56
C THR A 55 20.28 5.41 -6.09
N LEU A 56 20.34 4.18 -5.65
CA LEU A 56 19.23 3.46 -5.06
C LEU A 56 19.32 3.52 -3.54
N ILE A 57 18.17 3.61 -2.91
CA ILE A 57 18.01 3.63 -1.45
C ILE A 57 17.29 2.34 -1.08
N SER A 58 17.85 1.57 -0.15
CA SER A 58 17.27 0.33 0.36
C SER A 58 17.24 0.32 1.89
N LEU A 59 16.37 -0.50 2.48
CA LEU A 59 16.46 -0.80 3.91
C LEU A 59 17.67 -1.70 4.19
N THR A 60 18.36 -1.43 5.28
CA THR A 60 19.32 -2.38 5.88
C THR A 60 18.58 -3.48 6.64
N ASP A 61 19.29 -4.48 7.16
CA ASP A 61 18.68 -5.51 8.01
C ASP A 61 17.99 -4.88 9.23
N ARG A 62 18.64 -3.92 9.90
CA ARG A 62 18.03 -3.13 10.98
C ARG A 62 16.77 -2.37 10.53
N GLY A 63 16.77 -1.84 9.31
CA GLY A 63 15.58 -1.20 8.73
C GLY A 63 14.46 -2.19 8.41
N GLN A 64 14.80 -3.42 8.03
CA GLN A 64 13.85 -4.50 7.80
C GLN A 64 13.14 -4.93 9.09
N ASP A 65 13.84 -4.93 10.23
CA ASP A 65 13.27 -5.27 11.54
C ASP A 65 12.10 -4.37 11.94
N LEU A 66 12.07 -3.10 11.43
CA LEU A 66 10.96 -2.18 11.65
C LEU A 66 9.65 -2.59 10.96
N ARG A 67 9.69 -3.53 10.00
CA ARG A 67 8.48 -3.94 9.25
C ARG A 67 7.37 -4.44 10.18
N GLY A 68 7.73 -5.24 11.18
CA GLY A 68 6.78 -5.75 12.17
C GLY A 68 6.09 -4.61 12.94
N ILE A 69 6.88 -3.67 13.42
CA ILE A 69 6.39 -2.51 14.18
C ILE A 69 5.47 -1.64 13.31
N VAL A 70 5.90 -1.34 12.08
CA VAL A 70 5.12 -0.54 11.14
C VAL A 70 3.79 -1.22 10.80
N ARG A 71 3.78 -2.55 10.65
CA ARG A 71 2.57 -3.33 10.41
C ARG A 71 1.59 -3.24 11.58
N GLU A 72 2.06 -3.44 12.81
CA GLU A 72 1.20 -3.36 14.00
C GLU A 72 0.69 -1.92 14.22
N LEU A 73 1.54 -0.91 14.01
CA LEU A 73 1.12 0.49 14.06
C LEU A 73 0.07 0.81 12.98
N THR A 74 0.23 0.26 11.79
CA THR A 74 -0.74 0.38 10.69
C THR A 74 -2.09 -0.23 11.08
N ARG A 75 -2.07 -1.43 11.66
CA ARG A 75 -3.28 -2.10 12.14
C ARG A 75 -3.98 -1.30 13.25
N TRP A 76 -3.19 -0.80 14.20
CA TRP A 76 -3.72 0.03 15.30
C TRP A 76 -4.30 1.36 14.79
N GLY A 77 -3.64 2.02 13.84
CA GLY A 77 -4.05 3.31 13.30
C GLY A 77 -5.14 3.24 12.22
N ALA A 78 -5.41 2.06 11.65
CA ALA A 78 -6.38 1.91 10.56
C ALA A 78 -7.78 2.45 10.88
N PRO A 79 -8.37 2.23 12.09
CA PRO A 79 -9.66 2.80 12.44
C PRO A 79 -9.67 4.33 12.48
N LEU A 80 -8.54 4.97 12.82
CA LEU A 80 -8.42 6.43 12.87
C LEU A 80 -8.47 7.05 11.46
N VAL A 81 -8.02 6.31 10.44
CA VAL A 81 -8.10 6.73 9.03
C VAL A 81 -9.52 6.57 8.49
N ALA A 82 -10.32 5.68 9.08
CA ALA A 82 -11.70 5.43 8.68
C ALA A 82 -12.67 6.55 9.13
N ALA A 83 -12.30 7.33 10.13
CA ALA A 83 -13.08 8.45 10.66
C ALA A 83 -12.23 9.73 10.57
N PRO A 84 -11.97 10.25 9.35
CA PRO A 84 -11.27 11.51 9.21
C PRO A 84 -12.09 12.62 9.87
N PRO A 85 -11.46 13.66 10.43
CA PRO A 85 -12.16 14.89 10.83
C PRO A 85 -12.99 15.43 9.67
N ASP A 86 -14.11 16.10 9.95
CA ASP A 86 -15.12 16.55 8.98
C ASP A 86 -14.57 17.36 7.79
N ASP A 87 -13.37 17.92 7.87
CA ASP A 87 -12.71 18.72 6.83
C ASP A 87 -11.64 17.95 6.04
N ASP A 88 -11.34 16.68 6.37
CA ASP A 88 -10.29 15.91 5.69
C ASP A 88 -10.86 15.00 4.61
N GLU A 89 -10.46 15.25 3.37
CA GLU A 89 -10.78 14.43 2.21
C GLU A 89 -10.00 13.11 2.26
N PHE A 90 -10.68 11.99 2.56
CA PHE A 90 -10.04 10.67 2.49
C PHE A 90 -9.58 10.38 1.07
N ARG A 91 -8.30 10.06 0.91
CA ARG A 91 -7.73 9.66 -0.37
C ARG A 91 -7.27 8.22 -0.33
N VAL A 92 -7.72 7.42 -1.29
CA VAL A 92 -7.38 5.99 -1.40
C VAL A 92 -5.87 5.74 -1.39
N HIS A 93 -5.07 6.66 -1.92
CA HIS A 93 -3.61 6.51 -1.93
C HIS A 93 -2.98 6.55 -0.52
N TRP A 94 -3.61 7.17 0.47
CA TRP A 94 -3.15 7.12 1.87
C TRP A 94 -3.30 5.73 2.46
N PHE A 95 -4.26 4.97 1.94
CA PHE A 95 -4.49 3.59 2.37
C PHE A 95 -3.54 2.57 1.72
N SER A 96 -2.66 3.00 0.80
CA SER A 96 -1.73 2.11 0.10
C SER A 96 -0.80 1.34 1.03
N LEU A 97 -0.35 1.98 2.12
CA LEU A 97 0.51 1.34 3.11
C LEU A 97 -0.25 0.30 3.95
N PRO A 98 -1.39 0.64 4.58
CA PRO A 98 -2.25 -0.34 5.22
C PRO A 98 -2.55 -1.55 4.32
N LEU A 99 -3.00 -1.32 3.09
CA LEU A 99 -3.37 -2.40 2.16
C LEU A 99 -2.23 -3.41 1.94
N ARG A 100 -0.98 -2.96 1.79
CA ARG A 100 0.17 -3.86 1.60
C ARG A 100 0.44 -4.79 2.77
N HIS A 101 0.08 -4.36 3.98
CA HIS A 101 0.29 -5.13 5.20
C HIS A 101 -0.94 -5.96 5.59
N LEU A 102 -2.10 -5.55 5.13
CA LEU A 102 -3.38 -6.19 5.44
C LEU A 102 -3.78 -7.21 4.39
N CYS A 103 -3.50 -6.94 3.10
CA CYS A 103 -3.82 -7.87 2.02
C CYS A 103 -2.88 -9.08 2.03
N GLN A 104 -3.44 -10.23 1.64
CA GLN A 104 -2.73 -11.49 1.46
C GLN A 104 -3.17 -12.10 0.15
N ASP A 105 -2.31 -12.87 -0.50
CA ASP A 105 -2.69 -13.68 -1.64
C ASP A 105 -3.24 -15.02 -1.15
N GLY A 106 -4.56 -15.14 -1.13
CA GLY A 106 -5.28 -16.34 -0.67
C GLY A 106 -5.27 -17.51 -1.67
N ALA A 107 -4.74 -17.31 -2.88
CA ALA A 107 -4.68 -18.34 -3.93
C ALA A 107 -3.35 -18.21 -4.72
N PRO A 108 -2.21 -18.53 -4.09
CA PRO A 108 -0.88 -18.31 -4.68
C PRO A 108 -0.61 -19.12 -5.94
N ASP A 109 -1.31 -20.21 -6.14
CA ASP A 109 -1.16 -21.11 -7.30
C ASP A 109 -2.02 -20.69 -8.50
N GLU A 110 -2.88 -19.67 -8.34
CA GLU A 110 -3.68 -19.11 -9.43
C GLU A 110 -2.93 -18.01 -10.19
N PRO A 111 -3.28 -17.77 -11.47
CA PRO A 111 -2.70 -16.68 -12.25
C PRO A 111 -2.82 -15.33 -11.54
N ALA A 112 -1.90 -14.40 -11.85
CA ALA A 112 -1.91 -13.06 -11.28
C ALA A 112 -3.28 -12.39 -11.42
N SER A 113 -3.73 -11.70 -10.36
CA SER A 113 -5.01 -11.01 -10.30
C SER A 113 -4.83 -9.57 -9.86
N VAL A 114 -5.65 -8.68 -10.42
CA VAL A 114 -5.60 -7.24 -10.18
C VAL A 114 -6.95 -6.74 -9.68
N VAL A 115 -6.96 -6.19 -8.48
CA VAL A 115 -8.12 -5.51 -7.88
C VAL A 115 -7.86 -4.02 -7.83
N ARG A 116 -8.68 -3.24 -8.51
CA ARG A 116 -8.61 -1.78 -8.49
C ARG A 116 -9.50 -1.21 -7.41
N LEU A 117 -8.96 -0.37 -6.55
CA LEU A 117 -9.71 0.38 -5.55
C LEU A 117 -9.86 1.83 -5.97
N GLY A 118 -11.09 2.32 -6.02
CA GLY A 118 -11.42 3.71 -6.28
C GLY A 118 -11.29 4.14 -7.74
N ASP A 119 -11.29 5.46 -7.94
CA ASP A 119 -11.16 6.09 -9.26
C ASP A 119 -9.73 5.89 -9.82
N PRO A 120 -9.56 5.67 -11.14
CA PRO A 120 -8.23 5.49 -11.75
C PRO A 120 -7.24 6.64 -11.50
N ARG A 121 -7.71 7.85 -11.21
CA ARG A 121 -6.85 9.02 -10.99
C ARG A 121 -6.14 9.00 -9.64
N ASP A 122 -6.83 8.50 -8.60
CA ASP A 122 -6.31 8.47 -7.22
C ASP A 122 -6.33 7.06 -6.61
N GLY A 123 -6.88 6.10 -7.34
CA GLY A 123 -7.04 4.71 -6.92
C GLY A 123 -5.73 3.92 -6.85
N ARG A 124 -5.88 2.67 -6.41
CA ARG A 124 -4.78 1.72 -6.29
C ARG A 124 -5.13 0.39 -6.92
N ASP A 125 -4.16 -0.17 -7.62
CA ASP A 125 -4.21 -1.55 -8.09
C ASP A 125 -3.54 -2.44 -7.03
N ILE A 126 -4.31 -3.36 -6.46
CA ILE A 126 -3.81 -4.46 -5.61
C ILE A 126 -3.56 -5.63 -6.54
N ILE A 127 -2.31 -6.08 -6.59
CA ILE A 127 -1.88 -7.18 -7.47
C ILE A 127 -1.52 -8.36 -6.59
N ALA A 128 -2.22 -9.47 -6.74
CA ALA A 128 -1.88 -10.74 -6.12
C ALA A 128 -1.21 -11.64 -7.16
N ASP A 129 0.00 -12.10 -6.86
CA ASP A 129 0.79 -12.93 -7.76
C ASP A 129 1.80 -13.79 -6.99
N ASN A 130 1.76 -15.12 -7.19
CA ASN A 130 2.70 -16.08 -6.60
C ASN A 130 2.86 -15.91 -5.07
N GLY A 131 1.77 -15.72 -4.33
CA GLY A 131 1.76 -15.56 -2.87
C GLY A 131 2.18 -14.17 -2.38
N ARG A 132 2.38 -13.22 -3.29
CA ARG A 132 2.75 -11.83 -2.97
C ARG A 132 1.63 -10.88 -3.29
N VAL A 133 1.56 -9.79 -2.54
CA VAL A 133 0.63 -8.69 -2.83
C VAL A 133 1.40 -7.39 -2.97
N ASP A 134 1.24 -6.76 -4.12
CA ASP A 134 1.73 -5.42 -4.40
C ASP A 134 0.58 -4.43 -4.50
N VAL A 135 0.80 -3.21 -3.99
CA VAL A 135 -0.16 -2.11 -4.11
C VAL A 135 0.49 -0.95 -4.86
N LEU A 136 0.02 -0.70 -6.06
CA LEU A 136 0.60 0.27 -6.98
C LEU A 136 -0.42 1.34 -7.38
N PRO A 137 0.01 2.51 -7.86
CA PRO A 137 -0.88 3.44 -8.53
C PRO A 137 -1.60 2.75 -9.71
N CYS A 138 -2.85 3.14 -9.95
CA CYS A 138 -3.61 2.62 -11.09
C CYS A 138 -2.86 2.86 -12.40
N SER A 139 -2.92 1.89 -13.28
CA SER A 139 -2.30 1.97 -14.60
C SER A 139 -3.34 1.66 -15.69
N THR A 140 -3.38 2.50 -16.72
CA THR A 140 -4.19 2.23 -17.91
C THR A 140 -3.71 1.02 -18.72
N ARG A 141 -2.45 0.60 -18.51
CA ARG A 141 -1.88 -0.59 -19.14
C ARG A 141 -2.29 -1.89 -18.46
N ARG A 142 -2.80 -1.81 -17.21
CA ARG A 142 -3.29 -2.95 -16.45
C ARG A 142 -4.81 -2.94 -16.47
N GLN A 143 -5.39 -4.01 -17.00
CA GLN A 143 -6.83 -4.23 -16.92
C GLN A 143 -7.12 -4.91 -15.58
N PRO A 144 -7.97 -4.34 -14.71
CA PRO A 144 -8.33 -4.97 -13.45
C PRO A 144 -9.33 -6.11 -13.68
N ASP A 145 -9.16 -7.21 -12.94
CA ASP A 145 -10.16 -8.29 -12.87
C ASP A 145 -11.37 -7.86 -12.06
N SER A 146 -11.16 -6.91 -11.13
CA SER A 146 -12.20 -6.33 -10.30
C SER A 146 -11.94 -4.86 -10.05
N THR A 147 -12.98 -4.04 -10.12
CA THR A 147 -12.95 -2.64 -9.66
C THR A 147 -13.90 -2.49 -8.49
N VAL A 148 -13.40 -1.93 -7.41
CA VAL A 148 -14.10 -1.81 -6.13
C VAL A 148 -14.19 -0.34 -5.74
N THR A 149 -15.40 0.11 -5.43
CA THR A 149 -15.65 1.42 -4.84
C THR A 149 -16.50 1.28 -3.60
N ALA A 150 -16.19 2.04 -2.57
CA ALA A 150 -16.96 2.08 -1.32
C ALA A 150 -16.64 3.36 -0.54
N PRO A 151 -17.49 3.75 0.42
CA PRO A 151 -17.11 4.77 1.40
C PRO A 151 -15.81 4.39 2.13
N PRO A 152 -14.97 5.37 2.51
CA PRO A 152 -13.69 5.13 3.15
C PRO A 152 -13.76 4.19 4.36
N GLN A 153 -14.70 4.42 5.25
CA GLN A 153 -14.91 3.62 6.45
C GLN A 153 -15.22 2.15 6.13
N VAL A 154 -15.93 1.90 5.03
CA VAL A 154 -16.28 0.54 4.58
C VAL A 154 -15.03 -0.16 4.04
N LEU A 155 -14.19 0.53 3.23
CA LEU A 155 -12.91 -0.01 2.76
C LEU A 155 -12.00 -0.37 3.93
N VAL A 156 -11.83 0.55 4.89
CA VAL A 156 -10.99 0.30 6.06
C VAL A 156 -11.51 -0.89 6.86
N ALA A 157 -12.80 -0.92 7.20
CA ALA A 157 -13.40 -2.00 7.98
C ALA A 157 -13.29 -3.37 7.26
N LEU A 158 -13.45 -3.39 5.93
CA LEU A 158 -13.30 -4.60 5.12
C LEU A 158 -11.86 -5.11 5.13
N PHE A 159 -10.88 -4.26 4.82
CA PHE A 159 -9.47 -4.65 4.74
C PHE A 159 -8.79 -4.85 6.10
N THR A 160 -9.39 -4.39 7.20
CA THR A 160 -8.95 -4.72 8.56
C THR A 160 -9.61 -6.00 9.12
N GLY A 161 -10.55 -6.60 8.37
CA GLY A 161 -11.30 -7.77 8.82
C GLY A 161 -12.40 -7.46 9.85
N GLN A 162 -12.69 -6.19 10.10
CA GLN A 162 -13.75 -5.74 11.01
C GLN A 162 -15.15 -5.85 10.38
N MET A 163 -15.21 -5.97 9.06
CA MET A 163 -16.46 -6.08 8.31
C MET A 163 -16.36 -7.19 7.28
N SER A 164 -17.41 -8.03 7.20
CA SER A 164 -17.50 -9.06 6.16
C SER A 164 -17.82 -8.43 4.79
N LEU A 165 -17.46 -9.11 3.70
CA LEU A 165 -17.78 -8.67 2.34
C LEU A 165 -19.30 -8.47 2.13
N ARG A 166 -20.13 -9.33 2.75
CA ARG A 166 -21.59 -9.21 2.71
C ARG A 166 -22.06 -7.90 3.39
N ALA A 167 -21.53 -7.60 4.57
CA ALA A 167 -21.87 -6.38 5.29
C ALA A 167 -21.36 -5.13 4.53
N ALA A 168 -20.17 -5.20 3.94
CA ALA A 168 -19.62 -4.12 3.14
C ALA A 168 -20.52 -3.78 1.93
N LYS A 169 -21.07 -4.80 1.23
CA LYS A 169 -22.03 -4.60 0.12
C LYS A 169 -23.30 -3.87 0.58
N ILE A 170 -23.82 -4.19 1.75
CA ILE A 170 -24.99 -3.52 2.34
C ILE A 170 -24.66 -2.05 2.67
N ASN A 171 -23.41 -1.76 3.05
CA ASN A 171 -22.93 -0.43 3.42
C ASN A 171 -22.30 0.34 2.24
N GLY A 172 -22.65 0.01 1.00
CA GLY A 172 -22.29 0.81 -0.18
C GLY A 172 -21.04 0.37 -0.92
N LEU A 173 -20.50 -0.82 -0.63
CA LEU A 173 -19.44 -1.40 -1.47
C LEU A 173 -20.03 -1.88 -2.79
N THR A 174 -19.47 -1.43 -3.89
CA THR A 174 -19.79 -1.89 -5.24
C THR A 174 -18.58 -2.61 -5.86
N ILE A 175 -18.86 -3.68 -6.58
CA ILE A 175 -17.86 -4.50 -7.27
C ILE A 175 -18.26 -4.59 -8.73
N SER A 176 -17.37 -4.20 -9.62
CA SER A 176 -17.50 -4.44 -11.07
C SER A 176 -16.42 -5.44 -11.48
N GLY A 177 -16.81 -6.57 -12.04
CA GLY A 177 -15.92 -7.69 -12.38
C GLY A 177 -15.96 -8.81 -11.36
N SER A 178 -14.83 -9.48 -11.13
CA SER A 178 -14.74 -10.69 -10.33
C SER A 178 -14.78 -10.41 -8.82
N ALA A 179 -15.82 -10.89 -8.13
CA ALA A 179 -15.84 -10.86 -6.66
C ALA A 179 -14.78 -11.78 -6.05
N ALA A 180 -14.46 -12.90 -6.69
CA ALA A 180 -13.42 -13.81 -6.24
C ALA A 180 -12.02 -13.16 -6.23
N ALA A 181 -11.74 -12.28 -7.20
CA ALA A 181 -10.49 -11.51 -7.21
C ALA A 181 -10.35 -10.62 -5.96
N LEU A 182 -11.44 -9.97 -5.53
CA LEU A 182 -11.43 -9.21 -4.27
C LEU A 182 -11.26 -10.13 -3.05
N GLU A 183 -12.01 -11.24 -2.98
CA GLU A 183 -11.91 -12.19 -1.87
C GLU A 183 -10.50 -12.75 -1.71
N ARG A 184 -9.79 -12.99 -2.82
CA ARG A 184 -8.41 -13.46 -2.85
C ARG A 184 -7.44 -12.55 -2.11
N VAL A 185 -7.65 -11.22 -2.16
CA VAL A 185 -6.74 -10.23 -1.56
C VAL A 185 -7.19 -9.76 -0.18
N LEU A 186 -8.39 -10.12 0.27
CA LEU A 186 -8.85 -9.77 1.61
C LEU A 186 -8.07 -10.53 2.68
N PRO A 187 -7.83 -9.91 3.86
CA PRO A 187 -7.26 -10.62 4.98
C PRO A 187 -8.16 -11.80 5.30
N GLY A 188 -7.56 -12.99 5.44
CA GLY A 188 -8.30 -14.16 5.85
C GLY A 188 -9.10 -13.83 7.11
N THR A 189 -10.42 -13.98 7.06
CA THR A 189 -11.24 -13.89 8.26
C THR A 189 -10.74 -14.98 9.19
N GLY A 190 -9.96 -14.59 10.20
CA GLY A 190 -9.48 -15.51 11.21
C GLY A 190 -10.68 -16.29 11.75
N ARG A 191 -10.62 -17.62 11.59
CA ARG A 191 -11.46 -18.55 12.32
C ARG A 191 -11.14 -18.48 13.79
#